data_e0e28fb7eb62da55b269066b6e9bbf5a
#
_entry.id   e0e28fb7eb62da55b269066b6e9bbf5a
#
_cell.length_a   1.000
_cell.length_b   1.000
_cell.length_c   1.000
_cell.angle_alpha   90.00
_cell.angle_beta   90.00
_cell.angle_gamma   90.00
#
_symmetry.space_group_name_H-M   'P 1'
#
loop_
_entity.id
_entity.type
_entity.pdbx_description
1 polymer ?
#
loop_
_entity_poly.entity_id
_entity_poly.type
_entity_poly.pdbx_seq_one_letter_code
_entity_poly.pdbx_strand_id
1 'polypeptide(L)'
;MSAAKPHKIFVFAPVEDSESHYERMRAAGCELTIGKGSWMEAEGGTEEELCGHAVGASGFFGATIRPNPLSRAVLEVSPDLRIVSKCSIGVDDVDVEAATELGIIVSHCPTEANWGAVAESTMAMILAVLKKARER
;
A
#
# COMPACT_ATOMS: atom_id res chain seq x y z
N MET A 1 -3.99 -4.64 35.24
CA MET A 1 -4.43 -4.59 33.82
C MET A 1 -3.20 -4.85 32.97
N SER A 2 -3.14 -6.00 32.28
CA SER A 2 -2.03 -6.28 31.36
C SER A 2 -2.09 -5.25 30.24
N ALA A 3 -0.99 -4.51 30.00
CA ALA A 3 -0.90 -3.64 28.85
C ALA A 3 -1.08 -4.50 27.60
N ALA A 4 -2.03 -4.16 26.75
CA ALA A 4 -2.22 -4.85 25.49
C ALA A 4 -0.92 -4.77 24.70
N LYS A 5 -0.49 -5.91 24.11
CA LYS A 5 0.69 -5.94 23.23
C LYS A 5 0.49 -4.92 22.10
N PRO A 6 1.47 -4.06 21.83
CA PRO A 6 1.32 -3.07 20.77
C PRO A 6 1.08 -3.76 19.42
N HIS A 7 0.23 -3.17 18.59
CA HIS A 7 0.02 -3.65 17.23
C HIS A 7 1.20 -3.24 16.37
N LYS A 8 1.89 -4.22 15.79
CA LYS A 8 2.97 -3.96 14.84
C LYS A 8 2.39 -3.74 13.45
N ILE A 9 2.70 -2.61 12.86
CA ILE A 9 2.26 -2.26 11.50
C ILE A 9 3.48 -2.13 10.61
N PHE A 10 3.50 -2.89 9.53
CA PHE A 10 4.50 -2.74 8.49
C PHE A 10 3.98 -1.78 7.42
N VAL A 11 4.62 -0.63 7.27
CA VAL A 11 4.37 0.34 6.21
C VAL A 11 5.21 -0.09 5.01
N PHE A 12 4.65 -0.95 4.15
CA PHE A 12 5.37 -1.56 3.03
C PHE A 12 5.62 -0.60 1.87
N ALA A 13 4.84 0.46 1.78
CA ALA A 13 4.97 1.50 0.77
C ALA A 13 4.66 2.86 1.40
N PRO A 14 5.68 3.52 1.98
CA PRO A 14 5.50 4.82 2.60
C PRO A 14 5.07 5.86 1.58
N VAL A 15 4.23 6.80 2.00
CA VAL A 15 3.84 7.98 1.25
C VAL A 15 4.63 9.16 1.78
N GLU A 16 5.16 9.98 0.90
CA GLU A 16 5.82 11.22 1.27
C GLU A 16 4.87 12.14 2.06
N ASP A 17 5.41 12.93 2.97
CA ASP A 17 4.66 13.83 3.87
C ASP A 17 3.68 13.15 4.84
N SER A 18 3.84 11.85 5.08
CA SER A 18 2.96 11.08 5.96
C SER A 18 3.36 11.08 7.44
N GLU A 19 4.40 11.80 7.86
CA GLU A 19 4.91 11.73 9.25
C GLU A 19 3.82 12.05 10.28
N SER A 20 2.96 13.03 10.03
CA SER A 20 1.83 13.35 10.92
C SER A 20 0.83 12.19 11.07
N HIS A 21 0.66 11.37 10.03
CA HIS A 21 -0.19 10.18 10.08
C HIS A 21 0.49 9.06 10.85
N TYR A 22 1.79 8.89 10.67
CA TYR A 22 2.58 7.91 11.43
C TYR A 22 2.63 8.25 12.92
N GLU A 23 2.78 9.52 13.27
CA GLU A 23 2.68 9.98 14.66
C GLU A 23 1.31 9.66 15.29
N ARG A 24 0.23 9.84 14.55
CA ARG A 24 -1.12 9.46 15.03
C ARG A 24 -1.24 7.96 15.25
N MET A 25 -0.67 7.13 14.38
CA MET A 25 -0.65 5.68 14.56
C MET A 25 0.17 5.29 15.79
N ARG A 26 1.36 5.88 15.98
CA ARG A 26 2.19 5.66 17.18
C ARG A 26 1.46 6.08 18.46
N ALA A 27 0.80 7.24 18.45
CA ALA A 27 -0.01 7.73 19.56
C ALA A 27 -1.20 6.81 19.87
N ALA A 28 -1.72 6.10 18.88
CA ALA A 28 -2.75 5.07 19.05
C ALA A 28 -2.22 3.72 19.56
N GLY A 29 -0.91 3.63 19.85
CA GLY A 29 -0.28 2.42 20.38
C GLY A 29 0.28 1.46 19.32
N CYS A 30 0.43 1.92 18.07
CA CYS A 30 1.05 1.12 17.02
C CYS A 30 2.57 1.26 17.04
N GLU A 31 3.26 0.14 16.83
CA GLU A 31 4.68 0.08 16.55
C GLU A 31 4.86 0.00 15.02
N LEU A 32 5.56 0.95 14.42
CA LEU A 32 5.69 1.04 12.96
C LEU A 32 7.06 0.57 12.50
N THR A 33 7.08 -0.31 11.51
CA THR A 33 8.25 -0.62 10.69
C THR A 33 8.02 0.02 9.31
N ILE A 34 8.89 0.94 8.90
CA ILE A 34 8.77 1.64 7.63
C ILE A 34 9.65 0.93 6.61
N GLY A 35 9.06 0.48 5.52
CA GLY A 35 9.74 -0.15 4.40
C GLY A 35 10.44 0.85 3.49
N LYS A 36 11.07 0.33 2.45
CA LYS A 36 11.74 1.12 1.40
C LYS A 36 10.78 1.45 0.26
N GLY A 37 11.19 2.43 -0.53
CA GLY A 37 10.46 2.88 -1.70
C GLY A 37 9.38 3.88 -1.34
N SER A 38 9.16 4.82 -2.22
CA SER A 38 8.05 5.76 -2.16
C SER A 38 7.15 5.55 -3.36
N TRP A 39 6.00 6.14 -3.33
CA TRP A 39 5.08 6.19 -4.44
C TRP A 39 5.71 6.74 -5.74
N MET A 40 6.74 7.60 -5.63
CA MET A 40 7.43 8.23 -6.77
C MET A 40 8.67 7.45 -7.24
N GLU A 41 9.16 6.49 -6.47
CA GLU A 41 10.36 5.73 -6.80
C GLU A 41 10.03 4.45 -7.58
N ALA A 42 10.87 4.16 -8.58
CA ALA A 42 10.74 2.93 -9.36
C ALA A 42 11.27 1.70 -8.60
N GLU A 43 12.10 1.91 -7.58
CA GLU A 43 12.73 0.87 -6.80
C GLU A 43 11.99 0.66 -5.48
N GLY A 44 11.53 -0.56 -5.26
CA GLY A 44 10.94 -1.02 -4.01
C GLY A 44 11.84 -2.00 -3.27
N GLY A 45 11.29 -2.61 -2.23
CA GLY A 45 11.95 -3.72 -1.55
C GLY A 45 11.88 -5.01 -2.36
N THR A 46 12.91 -5.85 -2.23
CA THR A 46 12.81 -7.23 -2.71
C THR A 46 11.83 -8.04 -1.85
N GLU A 47 11.33 -9.15 -2.36
CA GLU A 47 10.45 -10.04 -1.58
C GLU A 47 11.09 -10.47 -0.27
N GLU A 48 12.40 -10.76 -0.27
CA GLU A 48 13.15 -11.12 0.93
C GLU A 48 13.19 -9.99 1.96
N GLU A 49 13.42 -8.75 1.52
CA GLU A 49 13.39 -7.57 2.40
C GLU A 49 11.98 -7.34 2.97
N LEU A 50 10.96 -7.48 2.13
CA LEU A 50 9.56 -7.35 2.57
C LEU A 50 9.21 -8.41 3.62
N CYS A 51 9.59 -9.67 3.39
CA CYS A 51 9.42 -10.74 4.36
C CYS A 51 10.13 -10.41 5.68
N GLY A 52 11.38 -9.92 5.62
CA GLY A 52 12.13 -9.54 6.82
C GLY A 52 11.45 -8.45 7.65
N HIS A 53 10.89 -7.45 7.00
CA HIS A 53 10.18 -6.34 7.65
C HIS A 53 8.78 -6.73 8.16
N ALA A 54 8.14 -7.69 7.50
CA ALA A 54 6.79 -8.14 7.80
C ALA A 54 6.68 -9.03 9.05
N VAL A 55 7.79 -9.61 9.52
CA VAL A 55 7.80 -10.54 10.65
C VAL A 55 7.12 -9.95 11.89
N GLY A 56 6.09 -10.64 12.38
CA GLY A 56 5.35 -10.28 13.58
C GLY A 56 4.44 -9.06 13.43
N ALA A 57 4.22 -8.58 12.20
CA ALA A 57 3.26 -7.51 11.94
C ALA A 57 1.82 -8.05 12.02
N SER A 58 0.93 -7.27 12.61
CA SER A 58 -0.51 -7.55 12.68
C SER A 58 -1.31 -6.80 11.61
N GLY A 59 -0.69 -5.85 10.94
CA GLY A 59 -1.26 -5.12 9.82
C GLY A 59 -0.20 -4.59 8.87
N PHE A 60 -0.54 -4.52 7.59
CA PHE A 60 0.25 -3.85 6.56
C PHE A 60 -0.47 -2.59 6.10
N PHE A 61 0.31 -1.55 5.82
CA PHE A 61 -0.21 -0.28 5.33
C PHE A 61 0.65 0.24 4.18
N GLY A 62 0.03 0.79 3.14
CA GLY A 62 0.79 1.36 2.02
C GLY A 62 -0.06 1.88 0.88
N ALA A 63 0.58 2.64 -0.01
CA ALA A 63 -0.08 3.35 -1.12
C ALA A 63 0.26 2.83 -2.51
N THR A 64 1.41 2.20 -2.71
CA THR A 64 1.88 1.87 -4.06
C THR A 64 1.31 0.57 -4.61
N ILE A 65 1.36 0.45 -5.94
CA ILE A 65 0.89 -0.70 -6.68
C ILE A 65 2.00 -1.47 -7.42
N ARG A 66 3.27 -1.13 -7.28
CA ARG A 66 4.33 -1.74 -8.10
C ARG A 66 5.59 -2.17 -7.38
N PRO A 67 6.31 -1.32 -6.65
CA PRO A 67 7.64 -1.67 -6.20
C PRO A 67 7.69 -2.67 -5.03
N ASN A 68 6.56 -2.98 -4.39
CA ASN A 68 6.50 -3.81 -3.19
C ASN A 68 5.33 -4.81 -3.25
N PRO A 69 5.41 -5.87 -4.08
CA PRO A 69 4.33 -6.84 -4.20
C PRO A 69 4.16 -7.63 -2.89
N LEU A 70 2.93 -7.70 -2.41
CA LEU A 70 2.55 -8.51 -1.27
C LEU A 70 2.13 -9.91 -1.75
N SER A 71 3.15 -10.70 -2.11
CA SER A 71 2.97 -12.09 -2.52
C SER A 71 2.49 -12.96 -1.36
N ARG A 72 2.06 -14.20 -1.67
CA ARG A 72 1.75 -15.20 -0.65
C ARG A 72 2.86 -15.33 0.39
N ALA A 73 4.12 -15.40 -0.04
CA ALA A 73 5.27 -15.54 0.87
C ALA A 73 5.33 -14.39 1.88
N VAL A 74 5.09 -13.15 1.45
CA VAL A 74 5.08 -11.97 2.33
C VAL A 74 3.88 -12.01 3.29
N LEU A 75 2.73 -12.48 2.84
CA LEU A 75 1.53 -12.57 3.69
C LEU A 75 1.64 -13.67 4.75
N GLU A 76 2.27 -14.79 4.41
CA GLU A 76 2.44 -15.94 5.31
C GLU A 76 3.50 -15.75 6.39
N VAL A 77 4.43 -14.81 6.19
CA VAL A 77 5.56 -14.64 7.11
C VAL A 77 5.13 -14.16 8.50
N SER A 78 3.95 -13.59 8.63
CA SER A 78 3.42 -13.12 9.90
C SER A 78 2.08 -13.79 10.25
N PRO A 79 2.07 -14.79 11.16
CA PRO A 79 0.85 -15.47 11.60
C PRO A 79 -0.17 -14.55 12.28
N ASP A 80 0.28 -13.41 12.80
CA ASP A 80 -0.55 -12.42 13.46
C ASP A 80 -1.19 -11.42 12.49
N LEU A 81 -0.88 -11.50 11.18
CA LEU A 81 -1.39 -10.58 10.17
C LEU A 81 -2.93 -10.73 10.03
N ARG A 82 -3.64 -9.62 10.11
CA ARG A 82 -5.10 -9.56 10.03
C ARG A 82 -5.62 -8.66 8.94
N ILE A 83 -4.82 -7.67 8.52
CA ILE A 83 -5.28 -6.66 7.57
C ILE A 83 -4.13 -6.15 6.71
N VAL A 84 -4.42 -6.00 5.42
CA VAL A 84 -3.65 -5.18 4.47
C VAL A 84 -4.52 -3.97 4.14
N SER A 85 -4.10 -2.78 4.55
CA SER A 85 -4.84 -1.53 4.30
C SER A 85 -4.10 -0.70 3.27
N LYS A 86 -4.73 -0.50 2.12
CA LYS A 86 -4.19 0.32 1.04
C LYS A 86 -4.85 1.69 1.00
N CYS A 87 -4.05 2.74 0.94
CA CYS A 87 -4.52 4.10 0.69
C CYS A 87 -4.56 4.45 -0.81
N SER A 88 -4.61 3.44 -1.67
CA SER A 88 -4.79 3.52 -3.13
C SER A 88 -6.02 2.72 -3.57
N ILE A 89 -6.43 2.88 -4.83
CA ILE A 89 -7.58 2.15 -5.37
C ILE A 89 -7.19 0.73 -5.77
N GLY A 90 -6.10 0.58 -6.53
CA GLY A 90 -5.66 -0.71 -7.04
C GLY A 90 -5.13 -1.62 -5.93
N VAL A 91 -5.34 -2.91 -6.11
CA VAL A 91 -4.86 -3.99 -5.24
C VAL A 91 -4.07 -5.05 -6.02
N ASP A 92 -3.62 -4.70 -7.23
CA ASP A 92 -2.93 -5.61 -8.15
C ASP A 92 -1.57 -6.08 -7.64
N ASP A 93 -1.03 -5.40 -6.65
CA ASP A 93 0.20 -5.74 -5.94
C ASP A 93 -0.03 -6.66 -4.72
N VAL A 94 -1.27 -7.02 -4.43
CA VAL A 94 -1.63 -7.92 -3.32
C VAL A 94 -2.14 -9.24 -3.88
N ASP A 95 -1.59 -10.35 -3.42
CA ASP A 95 -2.16 -11.67 -3.65
C ASP A 95 -3.46 -11.83 -2.83
N VAL A 96 -4.55 -11.34 -3.43
CA VAL A 96 -5.88 -11.33 -2.78
C VAL A 96 -6.41 -12.74 -2.54
N GLU A 97 -6.05 -13.69 -3.40
CA GLU A 97 -6.44 -15.10 -3.23
C GLU A 97 -5.76 -15.69 -2.00
N ALA A 98 -4.44 -15.52 -1.88
CA ALA A 98 -3.71 -15.92 -0.69
C ALA A 98 -4.22 -15.22 0.58
N ALA A 99 -4.48 -13.91 0.51
CA ALA A 99 -5.02 -13.17 1.64
C ALA A 99 -6.37 -13.75 2.11
N THR A 100 -7.24 -14.12 1.17
CA THR A 100 -8.55 -14.73 1.46
C THR A 100 -8.38 -16.08 2.14
N GLU A 101 -7.52 -16.95 1.63
CA GLU A 101 -7.22 -18.26 2.22
C GLU A 101 -6.63 -18.14 3.63
N LEU A 102 -5.80 -17.13 3.87
CA LEU A 102 -5.17 -16.84 5.16
C LEU A 102 -6.11 -16.10 6.13
N GLY A 103 -7.30 -15.71 5.71
CA GLY A 103 -8.24 -14.94 6.52
C GLY A 103 -7.79 -13.50 6.79
N ILE A 104 -7.01 -12.92 5.88
CA ILE A 104 -6.51 -11.55 5.95
C ILE A 104 -7.46 -10.62 5.20
N ILE A 105 -7.90 -9.56 5.85
CA ILE A 105 -8.75 -8.54 5.24
C ILE A 105 -7.88 -7.65 4.34
N VAL A 106 -8.28 -7.48 3.08
CA VAL A 106 -7.68 -6.49 2.18
C VAL A 106 -8.66 -5.33 2.02
N SER A 107 -8.25 -4.14 2.47
CA SER A 107 -9.01 -2.91 2.30
C SER A 107 -8.32 -1.97 1.34
N HIS A 108 -9.09 -1.19 0.60
CA HIS A 108 -8.58 -0.18 -0.32
C HIS A 108 -9.40 1.11 -0.21
N CYS A 109 -8.96 2.18 -0.88
CA CYS A 109 -9.55 3.51 -0.77
C CYS A 109 -10.11 3.98 -2.13
N PRO A 110 -11.30 3.52 -2.56
CA PRO A 110 -11.93 3.99 -3.79
C PRO A 110 -12.47 5.41 -3.58
N THR A 111 -12.00 6.37 -4.38
CA THR A 111 -12.49 7.76 -4.34
C THR A 111 -12.95 8.20 -5.71
N GLU A 112 -14.08 8.92 -5.78
CA GLU A 112 -14.61 9.46 -7.02
C GLU A 112 -13.61 10.40 -7.70
N ALA A 113 -12.89 11.19 -6.92
CA ALA A 113 -11.86 12.10 -7.43
C ALA A 113 -10.77 11.38 -8.25
N ASN A 114 -10.46 10.13 -7.92
CA ASN A 114 -9.41 9.39 -8.63
C ASN A 114 -9.88 8.92 -10.01
N TRP A 115 -10.99 8.19 -10.12
CA TRP A 115 -11.43 7.68 -11.43
C TRP A 115 -11.93 8.78 -12.34
N GLY A 116 -12.54 9.85 -11.79
CA GLY A 116 -12.92 11.04 -12.52
C GLY A 116 -11.71 11.71 -13.19
N ALA A 117 -10.66 11.97 -12.41
CA ALA A 117 -9.42 12.56 -12.92
C ALA A 117 -8.74 11.69 -14.00
N VAL A 118 -8.75 10.36 -13.83
CA VAL A 118 -8.21 9.43 -14.84
C VAL A 118 -9.04 9.48 -16.13
N ALA A 119 -10.37 9.49 -16.02
CA ALA A 119 -11.27 9.57 -17.18
C ALA A 119 -11.07 10.88 -17.95
N GLU A 120 -11.06 12.01 -17.25
CA GLU A 120 -10.83 13.34 -17.84
C GLU A 120 -9.46 13.43 -18.52
N SER A 121 -8.40 12.95 -17.86
CA SER A 121 -7.05 12.94 -18.42
C SER A 121 -6.97 12.06 -19.66
N THR A 122 -7.64 10.90 -19.65
CA THR A 122 -7.71 10.02 -20.81
C THR A 122 -8.39 10.72 -21.99
N MET A 123 -9.52 11.38 -21.79
CA MET A 123 -10.20 12.13 -22.83
C MET A 123 -9.35 13.29 -23.35
N ALA A 124 -8.67 14.00 -22.45
CA ALA A 124 -7.76 15.08 -22.84
C ALA A 124 -6.61 14.57 -23.73
N MET A 125 -6.01 13.44 -23.40
CA MET A 125 -4.94 12.82 -24.20
C MET A 125 -5.47 12.36 -25.56
N ILE A 126 -6.64 11.74 -25.64
CA ILE A 126 -7.27 11.34 -26.90
C ILE A 126 -7.47 12.57 -27.81
N LEU A 127 -8.04 13.63 -27.25
CA LEU A 127 -8.26 14.88 -28.01
C LEU A 127 -6.95 15.52 -28.43
N ALA A 128 -5.92 15.54 -27.60
CA ALA A 128 -4.62 16.09 -27.92
C ALA A 128 -3.97 15.35 -29.11
N VAL A 129 -4.05 14.02 -29.13
CA VAL A 129 -3.55 13.21 -30.23
C VAL A 129 -4.36 13.44 -31.52
N LEU A 130 -5.68 13.34 -31.44
CA LEU A 130 -6.57 13.53 -32.61
C LEU A 130 -6.45 14.94 -33.22
N LYS A 131 -6.24 15.95 -32.43
CA LYS A 131 -6.08 17.34 -32.87
C LYS A 131 -4.65 17.73 -33.21
N LYS A 132 -3.70 16.82 -33.08
CA LYS A 132 -2.27 17.08 -33.28
C LYS A 132 -1.77 18.32 -32.54
N ALA A 133 -2.19 18.46 -31.29
CA ALA A 133 -1.97 19.68 -30.51
C ALA A 133 -0.49 20.06 -30.34
N ARG A 134 0.41 19.09 -30.49
CA ARG A 134 1.86 19.26 -30.37
C ARG A 134 2.55 19.66 -31.68
N GLU A 135 1.84 19.58 -32.82
CA GLU A 135 2.39 19.85 -34.15
C GLU A 135 2.02 21.26 -34.69
N ARG A 136 1.35 22.08 -33.86
CA ARG A 136 0.90 23.42 -34.24
C ARG A 136 1.64 24.52 -33.41
#